data_89998c5cd80629657fa2cf420bcbfcbc
#
_entry.id   89998c5cd80629657fa2cf420bcbfcbc
#
_cell.length_a   1.000
_cell.length_b   1.000
_cell.length_c   1.000
_cell.angle_alpha   90.00
_cell.angle_beta   90.00
_cell.angle_gamma   90.00
#
_symmetry.space_group_name_H-M   'P 1'
#
loop_
_entity.id
_entity.type
_entity.pdbx_description
1 polymer ?
#
loop_
_entity_poly.entity_id
_entity_poly.type
_entity_poly.pdbx_seq_one_letter_code
_entity_poly.pdbx_strand_id
1 'polypeptide(L)'
;MSLIFLRFAFASIFLLPFFMSQKKKIKLAKKDLPKLIAVGVFAITLNISLFFEGLKRTTAIDASMLSLTLPMFSVLFGWWFLKEKIYFVNLAGIFLGFLGALVIIGIPQIFTGTISREAFFGNILIILASIAWVIGAIIAKPLLSKYSSLVVTGIIFVVGAITMSLPSAVEYFNNPAWMNQITILGLFGLTYMILLSSISAYFLFEWGLSKTSVIVADLFQYIEPFVATVLAVLILGERISHSFLFGAVLIAIGVFMGTLAKKEIHHRSRFHKH
;
A
#
# COMPACT_ATOMS: atom_id res chain seq x y z
N MET A 1 -4.33 0.69 17.32
CA MET A 1 -3.08 -0.10 17.16
C MET A 1 -3.29 -1.58 17.40
N SER A 2 -4.12 -1.96 18.37
CA SER A 2 -4.42 -3.37 18.70
C SER A 2 -4.97 -4.18 17.53
N LEU A 3 -5.83 -3.60 16.70
CA LEU A 3 -6.32 -4.27 15.48
C LEU A 3 -5.18 -4.62 14.51
N ILE A 4 -4.21 -3.73 14.33
CA ILE A 4 -3.05 -3.94 13.47
C ILE A 4 -2.18 -5.06 14.03
N PHE A 5 -1.91 -5.02 15.34
CA PHE A 5 -1.16 -6.07 16.04
C PHE A 5 -1.81 -7.45 15.86
N LEU A 6 -3.10 -7.58 16.20
CA LEU A 6 -3.84 -8.85 16.09
C LEU A 6 -3.82 -9.38 14.65
N ARG A 7 -4.08 -8.50 13.67
CA ARG A 7 -4.06 -8.85 12.26
C ARG A 7 -2.75 -9.50 11.84
N PHE A 8 -1.60 -8.90 12.16
CA PHE A 8 -0.30 -9.41 11.73
C PHE A 8 0.23 -10.53 12.65
N ALA A 9 -0.11 -10.53 13.93
CA ALA A 9 0.20 -11.64 14.83
C ALA A 9 -0.48 -12.94 14.37
N PHE A 10 -1.80 -12.91 14.12
CA PHE A 10 -2.52 -14.08 13.61
C PHE A 10 -2.08 -14.47 12.20
N ALA A 11 -1.82 -13.50 11.30
CA ALA A 11 -1.27 -13.80 9.99
C ALA A 11 0.11 -14.49 10.07
N SER A 12 0.97 -14.06 11.01
CA SER A 12 2.27 -14.72 11.27
C SER A 12 2.09 -16.15 11.78
N ILE A 13 1.19 -16.35 12.74
CA ILE A 13 0.88 -17.67 13.29
C ILE A 13 0.34 -18.61 12.19
N PHE A 14 -0.54 -18.11 11.33
CA PHE A 14 -1.09 -18.89 10.21
C PHE A 14 -0.01 -19.35 9.22
N LEU A 15 1.05 -18.57 9.02
CA LEU A 15 2.16 -18.92 8.15
C LEU A 15 3.22 -19.82 8.82
N LEU A 16 3.18 -20.00 10.15
CA LEU A 16 4.17 -20.83 10.88
C LEU A 16 4.31 -22.26 10.32
N PRO A 17 3.22 -23.03 10.04
CA PRO A 17 3.34 -24.39 9.51
C PRO A 17 4.13 -24.42 8.20
N PHE A 18 3.94 -23.42 7.34
CA PHE A 18 4.71 -23.31 6.11
C PHE A 18 6.20 -23.10 6.39
N PHE A 19 6.55 -22.19 7.30
CA PHE A 19 7.95 -21.97 7.68
C PHE A 19 8.59 -23.19 8.30
N MET A 20 7.85 -23.92 9.13
CA MET A 20 8.33 -25.15 9.74
C MET A 20 8.61 -26.23 8.69
N SER A 21 7.72 -26.39 7.70
CA SER A 21 7.89 -27.38 6.62
C SER A 21 9.08 -27.04 5.68
N GLN A 22 9.39 -25.75 5.52
CA GLN A 22 10.45 -25.27 4.63
C GLN A 22 11.76 -24.90 5.38
N LYS A 23 11.83 -25.12 6.70
CA LYS A 23 12.95 -24.68 7.56
C LYS A 23 14.33 -25.06 7.02
N LYS A 24 14.49 -26.26 6.45
CA LYS A 24 15.76 -26.73 5.87
C LYS A 24 16.14 -26.03 4.54
N LYS A 25 15.15 -25.48 3.82
CA LYS A 25 15.34 -24.80 2.51
C LYS A 25 15.52 -23.30 2.66
N ILE A 26 15.01 -22.69 3.74
CA ILE A 26 15.08 -21.24 3.97
C ILE A 26 16.41 -20.91 4.65
N LYS A 27 17.40 -20.47 3.86
CA LYS A 27 18.69 -19.99 4.35
C LYS A 27 18.72 -18.48 4.29
N LEU A 28 18.35 -17.79 5.38
CA LEU A 28 18.42 -16.35 5.49
C LEU A 28 19.88 -15.92 5.73
N ALA A 29 20.41 -15.09 4.86
CA ALA A 29 21.72 -14.50 5.06
C ALA A 29 21.66 -13.40 6.14
N LYS A 30 22.51 -13.45 7.14
CA LYS A 30 22.54 -12.45 8.24
C LYS A 30 22.62 -11.01 7.74
N LYS A 31 23.33 -10.78 6.62
CA LYS A 31 23.46 -9.46 5.98
C LYS A 31 22.15 -8.91 5.39
N ASP A 32 21.18 -9.76 5.06
CA ASP A 32 19.89 -9.36 4.50
C ASP A 32 18.82 -9.13 5.59
N LEU A 33 19.08 -9.56 6.82
CA LEU A 33 18.15 -9.43 7.95
C LEU A 33 17.78 -7.95 8.26
N PRO A 34 18.73 -6.98 8.33
CA PRO A 34 18.36 -5.58 8.52
C PRO A 34 17.43 -5.04 7.43
N LYS A 35 17.64 -5.46 6.17
CA LYS A 35 16.78 -5.06 5.06
C LYS A 35 15.38 -5.67 5.18
N LEU A 36 15.26 -6.94 5.56
CA LEU A 36 13.97 -7.59 5.80
C LEU A 36 13.20 -6.92 6.95
N ILE A 37 13.90 -6.56 8.03
CA ILE A 37 13.31 -5.78 9.13
C ILE A 37 12.85 -4.42 8.63
N ALA A 38 13.67 -3.71 7.86
CA ALA A 38 13.31 -2.41 7.29
C ALA A 38 12.05 -2.52 6.41
N VAL A 39 11.94 -3.57 5.56
CA VAL A 39 10.71 -3.79 4.78
C VAL A 39 9.49 -3.89 5.70
N GLY A 40 9.54 -4.71 6.75
CA GLY A 40 8.42 -4.85 7.69
C GLY A 40 8.09 -3.55 8.42
N VAL A 41 9.10 -2.77 8.82
CA VAL A 41 8.89 -1.47 9.46
C VAL A 41 8.23 -0.48 8.49
N PHE A 42 8.72 -0.37 7.27
CA PHE A 42 8.18 0.58 6.30
C PHE A 42 6.82 0.14 5.74
N ALA A 43 6.68 -1.11 5.29
CA ALA A 43 5.47 -1.60 4.64
C ALA A 43 4.31 -1.88 5.60
N ILE A 44 4.58 -2.16 6.89
CA ILE A 44 3.54 -2.44 7.88
C ILE A 44 3.50 -1.37 8.95
N THR A 45 4.58 -1.24 9.74
CA THR A 45 4.55 -0.41 10.94
C THR A 45 4.25 1.05 10.60
N LEU A 46 5.07 1.67 9.77
CA LEU A 46 4.91 3.08 9.39
C LEU A 46 3.73 3.27 8.44
N ASN A 47 3.65 2.50 7.36
CA ASN A 47 2.59 2.66 6.37
C ASN A 47 1.20 2.55 7.01
N ILE A 48 0.91 1.45 7.69
CA ILE A 48 -0.44 1.18 8.21
C ILE A 48 -0.76 2.10 9.39
N SER A 49 0.21 2.39 10.27
CA SER A 49 -0.01 3.31 11.40
C SER A 49 -0.33 4.73 10.92
N LEU A 50 0.46 5.26 9.97
CA LEU A 50 0.24 6.57 9.38
C LEU A 50 -1.09 6.62 8.62
N PHE A 51 -1.42 5.56 7.87
CA PHE A 51 -2.67 5.47 7.13
C PHE A 51 -3.89 5.52 8.07
N PHE A 52 -3.93 4.69 9.11
CA PHE A 52 -5.06 4.68 10.05
C PHE A 52 -5.13 5.96 10.90
N GLU A 53 -4.00 6.54 11.30
CA GLU A 53 -4.00 7.83 11.99
C GLU A 53 -4.44 8.98 11.08
N GLY A 54 -4.13 8.92 9.79
CA GLY A 54 -4.65 9.82 8.77
C GLY A 54 -6.16 9.63 8.57
N LEU A 55 -6.60 8.38 8.37
CA LEU A 55 -8.00 8.04 8.13
C LEU A 55 -8.95 8.45 9.27
N LYS A 56 -8.48 8.50 10.52
CA LYS A 56 -9.27 9.02 11.64
C LYS A 56 -9.59 10.52 11.51
N ARG A 57 -8.85 11.26 10.67
CA ARG A 57 -8.90 12.72 10.55
C ARG A 57 -9.42 13.19 9.20
N THR A 58 -9.56 12.28 8.22
CA THR A 58 -10.06 12.57 6.89
C THR A 58 -11.15 11.58 6.48
N THR A 59 -11.75 11.75 5.31
CA THR A 59 -12.77 10.83 4.80
C THR A 59 -12.13 9.60 4.15
N ALA A 60 -12.91 8.49 4.05
CA ALA A 60 -12.44 7.30 3.35
C ALA A 60 -12.19 7.58 1.85
N ILE A 61 -13.01 8.44 1.26
CA ILE A 61 -12.83 8.90 -0.13
C ILE A 61 -11.51 9.66 -0.27
N ASP A 62 -11.25 10.68 0.58
CA ASP A 62 -10.02 11.46 0.52
C ASP A 62 -8.78 10.58 0.73
N ALA A 63 -8.82 9.67 1.71
CA ALA A 63 -7.72 8.74 1.98
C ALA A 63 -7.43 7.83 0.78
N SER A 64 -8.47 7.27 0.15
CA SER A 64 -8.30 6.43 -1.04
C SER A 64 -7.71 7.19 -2.22
N MET A 65 -8.09 8.46 -2.36
CA MET A 65 -7.60 9.33 -3.43
C MET A 65 -6.15 9.77 -3.21
N LEU A 66 -5.78 10.08 -1.98
CA LEU A 66 -4.39 10.41 -1.64
C LEU A 66 -3.45 9.22 -1.82
N SER A 67 -3.95 8.00 -1.65
CA SER A 67 -3.19 6.79 -1.98
C SER A 67 -2.79 6.70 -3.45
N LEU A 68 -3.49 7.42 -4.35
CA LEU A 68 -3.10 7.53 -5.77
C LEU A 68 -1.78 8.30 -6.00
N THR A 69 -1.26 9.00 -5.00
CA THR A 69 0.09 9.58 -5.06
C THR A 69 1.19 8.51 -4.99
N LEU A 70 0.85 7.29 -4.55
CA LEU A 70 1.79 6.19 -4.36
C LEU A 70 2.59 5.85 -5.62
N PRO A 71 1.99 5.64 -6.81
CA PRO A 71 2.75 5.37 -8.03
C PRO A 71 3.68 6.50 -8.45
N MET A 72 3.40 7.74 -8.08
CA MET A 72 4.30 8.87 -8.34
C MET A 72 5.61 8.70 -7.56
N PHE A 73 5.50 8.37 -6.26
CA PHE A 73 6.67 8.07 -5.44
C PHE A 73 7.40 6.83 -5.94
N SER A 74 6.67 5.82 -6.44
CA SER A 74 7.26 4.61 -7.01
C SER A 74 8.11 4.90 -8.23
N VAL A 75 7.68 5.78 -9.13
CA VAL A 75 8.48 6.20 -10.27
C VAL A 75 9.71 6.97 -9.82
N LEU A 76 9.52 7.97 -8.93
CA LEU A 76 10.61 8.81 -8.46
C LEU A 76 11.69 7.97 -7.76
N PHE A 77 11.29 7.11 -6.82
CA PHE A 77 12.21 6.32 -6.03
C PHE A 77 12.72 5.08 -6.78
N GLY A 78 11.90 4.47 -7.63
CA GLY A 78 12.31 3.37 -8.51
C GLY A 78 13.41 3.81 -9.47
N TRP A 79 13.26 4.99 -10.07
CA TRP A 79 14.32 5.59 -10.88
C TRP A 79 15.57 5.89 -10.06
N TRP A 80 15.41 6.54 -8.93
CA TRP A 80 16.56 6.98 -8.12
C TRP A 80 17.34 5.82 -7.50
N PHE A 81 16.65 4.90 -6.84
CA PHE A 81 17.28 3.82 -6.06
C PHE A 81 17.52 2.53 -6.86
N LEU A 82 16.60 2.15 -7.73
CA LEU A 82 16.66 0.89 -8.48
C LEU A 82 17.17 1.08 -9.91
N LYS A 83 17.41 2.33 -10.33
CA LYS A 83 17.82 2.68 -11.71
C LYS A 83 16.82 2.16 -12.76
N GLU A 84 15.53 2.08 -12.40
CA GLU A 84 14.47 1.71 -13.32
C GLU A 84 14.36 2.75 -14.43
N LYS A 85 14.15 2.31 -15.67
CA LYS A 85 14.02 3.21 -16.82
C LYS A 85 12.66 3.91 -16.78
N ILE A 86 12.67 5.23 -16.83
CA ILE A 86 11.50 6.06 -16.98
C ILE A 86 11.41 6.53 -18.42
N TYR A 87 10.20 6.48 -18.96
CA TYR A 87 9.89 7.02 -20.28
C TYR A 87 9.02 8.25 -20.13
N PHE A 88 9.07 9.15 -21.11
CA PHE A 88 8.28 10.38 -21.09
C PHE A 88 6.79 10.11 -20.91
N VAL A 89 6.28 9.02 -21.50
CA VAL A 89 4.88 8.59 -21.35
C VAL A 89 4.54 8.24 -19.90
N ASN A 90 5.47 7.63 -19.14
CA ASN A 90 5.27 7.37 -17.71
C ASN A 90 5.15 8.69 -16.93
N LEU A 91 6.04 9.66 -17.19
CA LEU A 91 5.99 10.97 -16.54
C LEU A 91 4.71 11.71 -16.85
N ALA A 92 4.27 11.71 -18.11
CA ALA A 92 3.00 12.32 -18.52
C ALA A 92 1.81 11.63 -17.83
N GLY A 93 1.81 10.29 -17.75
CA GLY A 93 0.78 9.52 -17.04
C GLY A 93 0.73 9.85 -15.54
N ILE A 94 1.89 9.98 -14.89
CA ILE A 94 1.99 10.37 -13.47
C ILE A 94 1.45 11.78 -13.27
N PHE A 95 1.84 12.72 -14.14
CA PHE A 95 1.38 14.09 -14.05
C PHE A 95 -0.13 14.20 -14.20
N LEU A 96 -0.72 13.45 -15.15
CA LEU A 96 -2.18 13.36 -15.30
C LEU A 96 -2.85 12.75 -14.08
N GLY A 97 -2.29 11.66 -13.54
CA GLY A 97 -2.79 11.04 -12.32
C GLY A 97 -2.74 12.01 -11.13
N PHE A 98 -1.67 12.78 -11.02
CA PHE A 98 -1.53 13.83 -10.00
C PHE A 98 -2.55 14.94 -10.15
N LEU A 99 -2.74 15.45 -11.37
CA LEU A 99 -3.78 16.45 -11.64
C LEU A 99 -5.17 15.89 -11.28
N GLY A 100 -5.44 14.64 -11.62
CA GLY A 100 -6.68 13.96 -11.23
C GLY A 100 -6.86 13.88 -9.72
N ALA A 101 -5.80 13.52 -8.99
CA ALA A 101 -5.82 13.51 -7.52
C ALA A 101 -6.07 14.90 -6.93
N LEU A 102 -5.41 15.94 -7.45
CA LEU A 102 -5.61 17.32 -7.02
C LEU A 102 -7.05 17.82 -7.26
N VAL A 103 -7.66 17.42 -8.39
CA VAL A 103 -9.07 17.75 -8.69
C VAL A 103 -10.01 17.09 -7.69
N ILE A 104 -9.73 15.84 -7.28
CA ILE A 104 -10.55 15.09 -6.33
C ILE A 104 -10.42 15.66 -4.91
N ILE A 105 -9.20 16.00 -4.48
CA ILE A 105 -8.94 16.62 -3.17
C ILE A 105 -9.63 17.98 -3.06
N GLY A 106 -10.01 18.58 -4.21
CA GLY A 106 -10.68 19.87 -4.24
C GLY A 106 -9.73 21.04 -3.98
N ILE A 107 -8.78 21.29 -4.89
CA ILE A 107 -7.94 22.50 -4.85
C ILE A 107 -8.73 23.77 -4.51
N PRO A 108 -9.98 23.98 -5.04
CA PRO A 108 -10.80 25.12 -4.65
C PRO A 108 -11.08 25.19 -3.16
N GLN A 109 -11.21 24.04 -2.50
CA GLN A 109 -11.49 23.95 -1.05
C GLN A 109 -10.26 24.33 -0.20
N ILE A 110 -9.04 24.09 -0.71
CA ILE A 110 -7.81 24.55 -0.07
C ILE A 110 -7.73 26.09 -0.12
N PHE A 111 -8.04 26.67 -1.27
CA PHE A 111 -8.00 28.13 -1.46
C PHE A 111 -9.15 28.85 -0.78
N THR A 112 -10.30 28.23 -0.59
CA THR A 112 -11.46 28.79 0.13
C THR A 112 -11.41 28.63 1.64
N GLY A 113 -10.35 27.97 2.17
CA GLY A 113 -10.17 27.78 3.62
C GLY A 113 -11.19 26.83 4.26
N THR A 114 -11.89 26.01 3.47
CA THR A 114 -12.94 25.11 3.96
C THR A 114 -12.39 23.78 4.51
N ILE A 115 -11.09 23.51 4.34
CA ILE A 115 -10.45 22.30 4.92
C ILE A 115 -10.12 22.58 6.39
N SER A 116 -10.60 21.69 7.28
CA SER A 116 -10.21 21.74 8.69
C SER A 116 -8.71 21.43 8.86
N ARG A 117 -8.08 22.00 9.91
CA ARG A 117 -6.67 21.67 10.23
C ARG A 117 -6.45 20.19 10.47
N GLU A 118 -7.44 19.51 11.05
CA GLU A 118 -7.38 18.06 11.31
C GLU A 118 -7.38 17.26 10.01
N ALA A 119 -8.27 17.59 9.06
CA ALA A 119 -8.32 16.92 7.77
C ALA A 119 -7.02 17.14 6.96
N PHE A 120 -6.47 18.36 6.98
CA PHE A 120 -5.19 18.67 6.34
C PHE A 120 -4.05 17.81 6.93
N PHE A 121 -3.97 17.72 8.26
CA PHE A 121 -2.97 16.88 8.92
C PHE A 121 -3.18 15.39 8.62
N GLY A 122 -4.44 14.93 8.59
CA GLY A 122 -4.81 13.58 8.18
C GLY A 122 -4.33 13.25 6.76
N ASN A 123 -4.53 14.19 5.83
CA ASN A 123 -4.11 14.05 4.44
C ASN A 123 -2.58 13.93 4.31
N ILE A 124 -1.81 14.70 5.09
CA ILE A 124 -0.34 14.57 5.14
C ILE A 124 0.06 13.17 5.63
N LEU A 125 -0.58 12.65 6.67
CA LEU A 125 -0.28 11.31 7.18
C LEU A 125 -0.53 10.23 6.14
N ILE A 126 -1.59 10.34 5.31
CA ILE A 126 -1.87 9.41 4.21
C ILE A 126 -0.75 9.47 3.15
N ILE A 127 -0.29 10.66 2.78
CA ILE A 127 0.83 10.82 1.84
C ILE A 127 2.11 10.17 2.40
N LEU A 128 2.41 10.42 3.68
CA LEU A 128 3.57 9.80 4.35
C LEU A 128 3.43 8.27 4.42
N ALA A 129 2.21 7.75 4.58
CA ALA A 129 1.94 6.32 4.50
C ALA A 129 2.28 5.77 3.12
N SER A 130 1.89 6.45 2.03
CA SER A 130 2.22 6.07 0.66
C SER A 130 3.73 6.07 0.41
N ILE A 131 4.46 7.06 0.93
CA ILE A 131 5.93 7.11 0.86
C ILE A 131 6.54 5.92 1.61
N ALA A 132 6.07 5.61 2.81
CA ALA A 132 6.56 4.47 3.59
C ALA A 132 6.35 3.14 2.84
N TRP A 133 5.17 2.94 2.24
CA TRP A 133 4.89 1.77 1.40
C TRP A 133 5.91 1.61 0.27
N VAL A 134 6.13 2.67 -0.51
CA VAL A 134 7.06 2.65 -1.66
C VAL A 134 8.49 2.36 -1.21
N ILE A 135 8.95 2.94 -0.11
CA ILE A 135 10.28 2.64 0.45
C ILE A 135 10.37 1.15 0.80
N GLY A 136 9.32 0.59 1.42
CA GLY A 136 9.22 -0.84 1.71
C GLY A 136 9.37 -1.69 0.43
N ALA A 137 8.60 -1.38 -0.62
CA ALA A 137 8.64 -2.10 -1.89
C ALA A 137 10.01 -2.02 -2.59
N ILE A 138 10.67 -0.86 -2.54
CA ILE A 138 12.02 -0.67 -3.09
C ILE A 138 13.05 -1.53 -2.36
N ILE A 139 12.98 -1.59 -1.02
CA ILE A 139 13.89 -2.43 -0.23
C ILE A 139 13.57 -3.92 -0.46
N ALA A 140 12.28 -4.29 -0.61
CA ALA A 140 11.85 -5.66 -0.86
C ALA A 140 12.29 -6.18 -2.23
N LYS A 141 12.27 -5.34 -3.26
CA LYS A 141 12.53 -5.74 -4.65
C LYS A 141 13.81 -6.57 -4.83
N PRO A 142 15.02 -6.15 -4.37
CA PRO A 142 16.22 -6.95 -4.47
C PRO A 142 16.21 -8.20 -3.60
N LEU A 143 15.43 -8.24 -2.52
CA LEU A 143 15.28 -9.41 -1.66
C LEU A 143 14.43 -10.50 -2.32
N LEU A 144 13.43 -10.11 -3.10
CA LEU A 144 12.56 -11.02 -3.86
C LEU A 144 13.27 -11.75 -5.00
N SER A 145 14.46 -11.31 -5.41
CA SER A 145 15.33 -12.08 -6.31
C SER A 145 16.06 -13.24 -5.60
N LYS A 146 16.17 -13.19 -4.26
CA LYS A 146 16.90 -14.16 -3.43
C LYS A 146 15.98 -15.07 -2.63
N TYR A 147 14.86 -14.51 -2.17
CA TYR A 147 13.91 -15.18 -1.28
C TYR A 147 12.54 -15.28 -1.94
N SER A 148 11.80 -16.36 -1.65
CA SER A 148 10.43 -16.46 -2.15
C SER A 148 9.54 -15.40 -1.53
N SER A 149 8.53 -14.96 -2.29
CA SER A 149 7.57 -13.95 -1.83
C SER A 149 6.92 -14.33 -0.51
N LEU A 150 6.61 -15.61 -0.31
CA LEU A 150 6.01 -16.10 0.92
C LEU A 150 6.95 -15.95 2.13
N VAL A 151 8.27 -16.14 1.94
CA VAL A 151 9.27 -15.92 3.00
C VAL A 151 9.36 -14.45 3.35
N VAL A 152 9.42 -13.56 2.34
CA VAL A 152 9.45 -12.10 2.56
C VAL A 152 8.18 -11.68 3.29
N THR A 153 6.98 -12.04 2.78
CA THR A 153 5.69 -11.74 3.40
C THR A 153 5.62 -12.19 4.87
N GLY A 154 6.03 -13.42 5.15
CA GLY A 154 5.96 -13.91 6.53
C GLY A 154 6.90 -13.18 7.49
N ILE A 155 8.12 -12.80 7.02
CA ILE A 155 9.05 -12.03 7.86
C ILE A 155 8.51 -10.63 8.12
N ILE A 156 7.97 -9.96 7.13
CA ILE A 156 7.40 -8.62 7.32
C ILE A 156 6.19 -8.64 8.26
N PHE A 157 5.40 -9.72 8.28
CA PHE A 157 4.31 -9.88 9.26
C PHE A 157 4.82 -10.06 10.68
N VAL A 158 5.85 -10.91 10.87
CA VAL A 158 6.49 -11.07 12.19
C VAL A 158 7.06 -9.74 12.68
N VAL A 159 7.74 -8.99 11.81
CA VAL A 159 8.27 -7.66 12.16
C VAL A 159 7.12 -6.71 12.51
N GLY A 160 6.05 -6.68 11.70
CA GLY A 160 4.86 -5.87 11.97
C GLY A 160 4.19 -6.21 13.31
N ALA A 161 4.05 -7.50 13.62
CA ALA A 161 3.50 -7.95 14.90
C ALA A 161 4.40 -7.51 16.08
N ILE A 162 5.72 -7.70 15.98
CA ILE A 162 6.67 -7.30 17.04
C ILE A 162 6.63 -5.79 17.24
N THR A 163 6.70 -5.00 16.18
CA THR A 163 6.76 -3.53 16.28
C THR A 163 5.43 -2.92 16.76
N MET A 164 4.29 -3.58 16.44
CA MET A 164 2.97 -3.15 16.90
C MET A 164 2.59 -3.68 18.29
N SER A 165 3.35 -4.60 18.87
CA SER A 165 3.04 -5.16 20.19
C SER A 165 3.04 -4.10 21.29
N LEU A 166 4.05 -3.23 21.33
CA LEU A 166 4.15 -2.16 22.33
C LEU A 166 3.05 -1.10 22.18
N PRO A 167 2.79 -0.51 21.00
CA PRO A 167 1.65 0.40 20.81
C PRO A 167 0.30 -0.24 21.14
N SER A 168 0.12 -1.53 20.82
CA SER A 168 -1.09 -2.29 21.16
C SER A 168 -1.24 -2.47 22.67
N ALA A 169 -0.15 -2.79 23.37
CA ALA A 169 -0.17 -2.91 24.83
C ALA A 169 -0.51 -1.58 25.51
N VAL A 170 0.08 -0.47 25.06
CA VAL A 170 -0.25 0.87 25.57
C VAL A 170 -1.73 1.21 25.35
N GLU A 171 -2.27 0.91 24.16
CA GLU A 171 -3.70 1.12 23.86
C GLU A 171 -4.59 0.27 24.79
N TYR A 172 -4.23 -0.98 25.02
CA TYR A 172 -4.96 -1.89 25.92
C TYR A 172 -4.96 -1.39 27.36
N PHE A 173 -3.82 -0.97 27.91
CA PHE A 173 -3.73 -0.47 29.28
C PHE A 173 -4.48 0.85 29.48
N ASN A 174 -4.51 1.72 28.46
CA ASN A 174 -5.22 3.00 28.52
C ASN A 174 -6.74 2.86 28.36
N ASN A 175 -7.21 1.90 27.57
CA ASN A 175 -8.63 1.67 27.35
C ASN A 175 -8.91 0.20 27.00
N PRO A 176 -9.05 -0.68 28.01
CA PRO A 176 -9.33 -2.11 27.79
C PRO A 176 -10.77 -2.38 27.31
N ALA A 177 -11.65 -1.40 27.41
CA ALA A 177 -13.10 -1.59 27.19
C ALA A 177 -13.45 -2.03 25.75
N TRP A 178 -12.59 -1.74 24.77
CA TRP A 178 -12.83 -2.15 23.38
C TRP A 178 -12.90 -3.69 23.20
N MET A 179 -12.22 -4.48 24.05
CA MET A 179 -12.29 -5.94 24.00
C MET A 179 -13.69 -6.48 24.30
N ASN A 180 -14.42 -5.81 25.20
CA ASN A 180 -15.77 -6.20 25.56
C ASN A 180 -16.82 -5.81 24.51
N GLN A 181 -16.42 -5.00 23.51
CA GLN A 181 -17.27 -4.54 22.41
C GLN A 181 -17.06 -5.36 21.13
N ILE A 182 -16.23 -6.43 21.18
CA ILE A 182 -15.99 -7.28 20.01
C ILE A 182 -17.28 -8.05 19.70
N THR A 183 -17.85 -7.75 18.54
CA THR A 183 -19.03 -8.44 18.02
C THR A 183 -18.64 -9.60 17.12
N ILE A 184 -19.59 -10.52 16.84
CA ILE A 184 -19.38 -11.59 15.86
C ILE A 184 -19.01 -10.99 14.49
N LEU A 185 -19.66 -9.88 14.09
CA LEU A 185 -19.30 -9.17 12.84
C LEU A 185 -17.87 -8.64 12.87
N GLY A 186 -17.42 -8.14 14.02
CA GLY A 186 -16.03 -7.71 14.22
C GLY A 186 -15.02 -8.87 14.07
N LEU A 187 -15.36 -10.06 14.55
CA LEU A 187 -14.53 -11.26 14.35
C LEU A 187 -14.49 -11.70 12.88
N PHE A 188 -15.61 -11.65 12.16
CA PHE A 188 -15.62 -11.87 10.70
C PHE A 188 -14.76 -10.84 9.98
N GLY A 189 -14.87 -9.56 10.33
CA GLY A 189 -14.01 -8.49 9.78
C GLY A 189 -12.53 -8.74 10.03
N LEU A 190 -12.15 -9.12 11.26
CA LEU A 190 -10.78 -9.46 11.60
C LEU A 190 -10.27 -10.67 10.79
N THR A 191 -11.08 -11.73 10.68
CA THR A 191 -10.74 -12.92 9.89
C THR A 191 -10.54 -12.56 8.41
N TYR A 192 -11.43 -11.75 7.83
CA TYR A 192 -11.27 -11.20 6.49
C TYR A 192 -9.95 -10.43 6.33
N MET A 193 -9.63 -9.57 7.30
CA MET A 193 -8.39 -8.79 7.28
C MET A 193 -7.16 -9.68 7.39
N ILE A 194 -7.19 -10.76 8.16
CA ILE A 194 -6.07 -11.70 8.29
C ILE A 194 -5.87 -12.48 6.99
N LEU A 195 -6.90 -13.14 6.48
CA LEU A 195 -6.78 -14.09 5.38
C LEU A 195 -6.68 -13.39 4.01
N LEU A 196 -7.59 -12.47 3.72
CA LEU A 196 -7.68 -11.85 2.40
C LEU A 196 -6.84 -10.57 2.33
N SER A 197 -7.02 -9.64 3.25
CA SER A 197 -6.34 -8.35 3.20
C SER A 197 -4.87 -8.41 3.67
N SER A 198 -4.46 -9.41 4.46
CA SER A 198 -3.05 -9.61 4.81
C SER A 198 -2.43 -10.73 3.99
N ILE A 199 -2.70 -11.99 4.32
CA ILE A 199 -1.96 -13.12 3.76
C ILE A 199 -2.05 -13.14 2.24
N SER A 200 -3.28 -13.11 1.68
CA SER A 200 -3.46 -13.18 0.23
C SER A 200 -2.96 -11.94 -0.48
N ALA A 201 -3.35 -10.73 -0.03
CA ALA A 201 -3.02 -9.50 -0.73
C ALA A 201 -1.52 -9.19 -0.69
N TYR A 202 -0.86 -9.29 0.47
CA TYR A 202 0.58 -9.06 0.56
C TYR A 202 1.38 -10.12 -0.20
N PHE A 203 1.00 -11.39 -0.09
CA PHE A 203 1.66 -12.44 -0.87
C PHE A 203 1.55 -12.20 -2.38
N LEU A 204 0.34 -11.87 -2.87
CA LEU A 204 0.11 -11.59 -4.29
C LEU A 204 0.86 -10.34 -4.73
N PHE A 205 0.90 -9.29 -3.90
CA PHE A 205 1.68 -8.09 -4.20
C PHE A 205 3.18 -8.40 -4.29
N GLU A 206 3.76 -9.06 -3.30
CA GLU A 206 5.16 -9.44 -3.29
C GLU A 206 5.51 -10.42 -4.44
N TRP A 207 4.59 -11.33 -4.76
CA TRP A 207 4.74 -12.20 -5.92
C TRP A 207 4.73 -11.41 -7.22
N GLY A 208 3.80 -10.51 -7.40
CA GLY A 208 3.74 -9.60 -8.54
C GLY A 208 5.01 -8.74 -8.64
N LEU A 209 5.42 -8.14 -7.51
CA LEU A 209 6.64 -7.34 -7.41
C LEU A 209 7.89 -8.16 -7.78
N SER A 210 7.95 -9.45 -7.44
CA SER A 210 9.06 -10.34 -7.84
C SER A 210 9.18 -10.49 -9.37
N LYS A 211 8.06 -10.37 -10.10
CA LYS A 211 7.97 -10.60 -11.55
C LYS A 211 8.03 -9.31 -12.39
N THR A 212 7.85 -8.15 -11.78
CA THR A 212 7.77 -6.87 -12.49
C THR A 212 8.59 -5.79 -11.78
N SER A 213 8.56 -4.54 -12.28
CA SER A 213 9.16 -3.38 -11.60
C SER A 213 8.26 -2.88 -10.47
N VAL A 214 8.82 -2.09 -9.54
CA VAL A 214 8.04 -1.41 -8.48
C VAL A 214 6.98 -0.52 -9.10
N ILE A 215 7.35 0.25 -10.12
CA ILE A 215 6.43 1.13 -10.86
C ILE A 215 5.21 0.37 -11.37
N VAL A 216 5.42 -0.79 -12.00
CA VAL A 216 4.31 -1.58 -12.58
C VAL A 216 3.47 -2.23 -11.48
N ALA A 217 4.08 -2.74 -10.41
CA ALA A 217 3.34 -3.33 -9.30
C ALA A 217 2.40 -2.30 -8.65
N ASP A 218 2.88 -1.07 -8.44
CA ASP A 218 2.10 -0.01 -7.82
C ASP A 218 1.04 0.59 -8.75
N LEU A 219 1.22 0.53 -10.08
CA LEU A 219 0.17 0.94 -11.02
C LEU A 219 -1.12 0.11 -10.88
N PHE A 220 -1.03 -1.17 -10.50
CA PHE A 220 -2.22 -1.97 -10.24
C PHE A 220 -3.03 -1.50 -9.03
N GLN A 221 -2.43 -0.76 -8.11
CA GLN A 221 -3.13 -0.20 -6.95
C GLN A 221 -4.11 0.92 -7.34
N TYR A 222 -4.05 1.47 -8.55
CA TYR A 222 -5.08 2.39 -9.04
C TYR A 222 -6.48 1.76 -9.17
N ILE A 223 -6.60 0.43 -9.11
CA ILE A 223 -7.90 -0.24 -9.04
C ILE A 223 -8.56 -0.02 -7.68
N GLU A 224 -7.76 0.13 -6.62
CA GLU A 224 -8.23 0.28 -5.24
C GLU A 224 -9.24 1.43 -5.06
N PRO A 225 -8.99 2.67 -5.52
CA PRO A 225 -9.94 3.77 -5.35
C PRO A 225 -11.28 3.56 -6.05
N PHE A 226 -11.30 2.86 -7.17
CA PHE A 226 -12.56 2.51 -7.84
C PHE A 226 -13.38 1.56 -6.98
N VAL A 227 -12.75 0.51 -6.46
CA VAL A 227 -13.41 -0.45 -5.56
C VAL A 227 -13.83 0.24 -4.25
N ALA A 228 -12.94 1.02 -3.65
CA ALA A 228 -13.22 1.76 -2.41
C ALA A 228 -14.40 2.71 -2.57
N THR A 229 -14.47 3.45 -3.70
CA THR A 229 -15.55 4.37 -3.99
C THR A 229 -16.89 3.64 -4.16
N VAL A 230 -16.91 2.55 -4.93
CA VAL A 230 -18.13 1.76 -5.11
C VAL A 230 -18.63 1.25 -3.75
N LEU A 231 -17.74 0.74 -2.91
CA LEU A 231 -18.09 0.26 -1.56
C LEU A 231 -18.53 1.40 -0.64
N ALA A 232 -17.86 2.55 -0.70
CA ALA A 232 -18.24 3.73 0.09
C ALA A 232 -19.66 4.22 -0.25
N VAL A 233 -20.01 4.26 -1.53
CA VAL A 233 -21.37 4.61 -1.98
C VAL A 233 -22.39 3.58 -1.52
N LEU A 234 -22.10 2.28 -1.72
CA LEU A 234 -23.08 1.21 -1.44
C LEU A 234 -23.24 0.93 0.05
N ILE A 235 -22.16 1.02 0.84
CA ILE A 235 -22.16 0.63 2.25
C ILE A 235 -22.31 1.85 3.17
N LEU A 236 -21.60 2.95 2.87
CA LEU A 236 -21.56 4.14 3.71
C LEU A 236 -22.54 5.22 3.25
N GLY A 237 -23.18 5.06 2.08
CA GLY A 237 -24.10 6.06 1.51
C GLY A 237 -23.40 7.36 1.07
N GLU A 238 -22.09 7.33 0.84
CA GLU A 238 -21.33 8.49 0.40
C GLU A 238 -21.76 8.93 -1.01
N ARG A 239 -21.78 10.24 -1.26
CA ARG A 239 -22.19 10.78 -2.57
C ARG A 239 -20.98 11.03 -3.44
N ILE A 240 -21.04 10.56 -4.69
CA ILE A 240 -20.02 10.82 -5.70
C ILE A 240 -20.17 12.27 -6.18
N SER A 241 -19.08 13.05 -6.09
CA SER A 241 -19.04 14.41 -6.62
C SER A 241 -18.66 14.44 -8.11
N HIS A 242 -19.04 15.51 -8.82
CA HIS A 242 -18.59 15.72 -10.20
C HIS A 242 -17.06 15.83 -10.31
N SER A 243 -16.43 16.47 -9.31
CA SER A 243 -14.95 16.55 -9.22
C SER A 243 -14.32 15.17 -9.12
N PHE A 244 -14.93 14.26 -8.36
CA PHE A 244 -14.48 12.86 -8.27
C PHE A 244 -14.49 12.19 -9.65
N LEU A 245 -15.61 12.25 -10.38
CA LEU A 245 -15.74 11.62 -11.70
C LEU A 245 -14.67 12.13 -12.68
N PHE A 246 -14.48 13.45 -12.74
CA PHE A 246 -13.48 14.06 -13.61
C PHE A 246 -12.06 13.66 -13.21
N GLY A 247 -11.73 13.71 -11.93
CA GLY A 247 -10.44 13.27 -11.42
C GLY A 247 -10.17 11.78 -11.64
N ALA A 248 -11.18 10.93 -11.45
CA ALA A 248 -11.08 9.49 -11.72
C ALA A 248 -10.77 9.19 -13.19
N VAL A 249 -11.37 9.93 -14.14
CA VAL A 249 -11.07 9.81 -15.58
C VAL A 249 -9.62 10.20 -15.86
N LEU A 250 -9.13 11.32 -15.30
CA LEU A 250 -7.73 11.73 -15.46
C LEU A 250 -6.76 10.69 -14.92
N ILE A 251 -7.06 10.11 -13.76
CA ILE A 251 -6.26 9.04 -13.16
C ILE A 251 -6.26 7.80 -14.07
N ALA A 252 -7.42 7.37 -14.54
CA ALA A 252 -7.53 6.21 -15.43
C ALA A 252 -6.71 6.39 -16.73
N ILE A 253 -6.74 7.59 -17.33
CA ILE A 253 -5.90 7.93 -18.49
C ILE A 253 -4.42 7.88 -18.10
N GLY A 254 -4.05 8.46 -16.95
CA GLY A 254 -2.68 8.45 -16.44
C GLY A 254 -2.13 7.04 -16.24
N VAL A 255 -2.92 6.14 -15.64
CA VAL A 255 -2.58 4.72 -15.47
C VAL A 255 -2.39 4.04 -16.82
N PHE A 256 -3.33 4.24 -17.73
CA PHE A 256 -3.26 3.66 -19.08
C PHE A 256 -1.98 4.08 -19.80
N MET A 257 -1.64 5.37 -19.79
CA MET A 257 -0.39 5.88 -20.36
C MET A 257 0.85 5.27 -19.67
N GLY A 258 0.84 5.16 -18.34
CA GLY A 258 1.91 4.54 -17.58
C GLY A 258 2.16 3.07 -17.95
N THR A 259 1.11 2.34 -18.31
CA THR A 259 1.20 0.91 -18.70
C THR A 259 1.62 0.70 -20.15
N LEU A 260 1.27 1.61 -21.06
CA LEU A 260 1.60 1.50 -22.50
C LEU A 260 3.09 1.57 -22.78
N ALA A 261 3.84 2.36 -22.04
CA ALA A 261 5.28 2.55 -22.23
C ALA A 261 6.09 1.23 -22.19
N LYS A 262 5.57 0.19 -21.58
CA LYS A 262 6.21 -1.14 -21.52
C LYS A 262 5.99 -2.00 -22.77
N LYS A 263 4.90 -1.80 -23.51
CA LYS A 263 4.59 -2.61 -24.71
C LYS A 263 5.53 -2.33 -25.87
N GLU A 264 5.92 -1.08 -26.07
CA GLU A 264 6.82 -0.69 -27.17
C GLU A 264 8.22 -1.28 -27.04
N ILE A 265 8.71 -1.53 -25.83
CA ILE A 265 10.06 -2.04 -25.58
C ILE A 265 10.17 -3.52 -25.93
N HIS A 266 9.14 -4.32 -25.61
CA HIS A 266 9.12 -5.75 -25.98
C HIS A 266 9.05 -5.94 -27.49
N HIS A 267 8.45 -5.00 -28.21
CA HIS A 267 8.41 -5.04 -29.68
C HIS A 267 9.76 -4.66 -30.29
N ARG A 268 10.42 -3.58 -29.84
CA ARG A 268 11.74 -3.15 -30.35
C ARG A 268 12.87 -4.13 -30.04
N SER A 269 12.86 -4.80 -28.89
CA SER A 269 13.90 -5.77 -28.52
C SER A 269 13.81 -7.09 -29.33
N ARG A 270 12.66 -7.40 -29.95
CA ARG A 270 12.50 -8.55 -30.87
C ARG A 270 13.01 -8.25 -32.27
N PHE A 271 13.03 -6.99 -32.70
CA PHE A 271 13.49 -6.60 -34.05
C PHE A 271 15.01 -6.34 -34.15
N HIS A 272 15.74 -6.25 -33.01
CA HIS A 272 17.20 -6.08 -33.00
C HIS A 272 17.99 -7.38 -32.73
N LYS A 273 17.33 -8.53 -32.80
CA LYS A 273 17.96 -9.86 -32.70
C LYS A 273 17.88 -10.68 -33.98
N HIS A 274 17.78 -10.00 -35.13
CA HIS A 274 17.94 -10.64 -36.47
C HIS A 274 18.98 -9.87 -37.26
#